data_95d55a738921ab6253bb3d8f24f9a512
#
_entry.id   95d55a738921ab6253bb3d8f24f9a512
#
_cell.length_a   1.000
_cell.length_b   1.000
_cell.length_c   1.000
_cell.angle_alpha   90.00
_cell.angle_beta   90.00
_cell.angle_gamma   90.00
#
_symmetry.space_group_name_H-M   'P 1'
#
loop_
_entity.id
_entity.type
_entity.pdbx_description
1 polymer ?
#
loop_
_entity_poly.entity_id
_entity_poly.type
_entity_poly.pdbx_seq_one_letter_code
_entity_poly.pdbx_strand_id
1 'polypeptide(L)'
;RVGGKVLSGFEKAPHDIPMYSLNDGFSKEDIFAFDERVRKAIGKPVAYCCELKIDGLAISLRYENGVFVRGATRGDGTVGENITENLRTVRSVPMRLTEPISVEVRGECYMPKQSFVALNEEREENGQDIFANPRNAAAGSLRQLDTKIVAKRNLNTFLYTVADFGPMKAKTQFEALEELSAIGFRTNPERQLCQSIDEVWAYIEEYHEKRSTLPYEIDGIVIKVNEFALQDELGFTVKAPRWAIAYKFPPEEAETVVEDIEWTIGRTGVVTPTAVMAPVRVAGTTVSRASLHNADFIQMKDIRLNDHVIIYKAGDIIPEVAQVLVEKRAADSQPYEMPTHCPICHSELVHLDEEVALRCINPKCPAQIKEGLNHFVSRNAMNIDGLGPRVLAQMYDKGLVKDVADLYFLTEEQLMTLDKIKEKSANNIYTAIQGSKENSVERLIFGLGIRHVGAKAAKILAEHFGDLPTLSRATAEEIVALDSIGETIADSVVTYFENEEVHELMAELEKAQVNLTYKGLRTEQLAEVESPFKDKTVVLTGKLTQYTREEAKEKIENLGGKVTGSVSKKTDIVVAGEDAGSKLTKAESLGVSVWNEQEMVDALDASHF
;
A
#
# COMPACT_ATOMS: atom_id res chain seq x y z
N ARG A 1 0.16 -8.13 -17.49
CA ARG A 1 1.18 -7.10 -17.34
C ARG A 1 1.63 -6.94 -15.87
N VAL A 2 0.74 -7.10 -14.93
CA VAL A 2 1.06 -7.04 -13.52
C VAL A 2 1.56 -8.40 -13.07
N GLY A 3 2.84 -8.45 -12.67
CA GLY A 3 3.41 -9.65 -12.10
C GLY A 3 2.68 -10.00 -10.80
N GLY A 4 2.37 -11.27 -10.60
CA GLY A 4 1.79 -11.77 -9.36
C GLY A 4 2.83 -12.47 -8.47
N LYS A 5 4.11 -12.28 -8.78
CA LYS A 5 5.21 -13.01 -8.16
C LYS A 5 5.78 -12.24 -6.98
N VAL A 6 5.96 -12.92 -5.86
CA VAL A 6 6.73 -12.41 -4.73
C VAL A 6 8.21 -12.69 -5.02
N LEU A 7 9.02 -11.64 -5.00
CA LEU A 7 10.45 -11.74 -5.25
C LEU A 7 11.18 -12.21 -3.98
N SER A 8 12.27 -12.96 -4.15
CA SER A 8 13.11 -13.42 -3.02
C SER A 8 14.08 -12.35 -2.53
N GLY A 9 14.29 -11.28 -3.32
CA GLY A 9 15.18 -10.19 -3.06
C GLY A 9 15.48 -9.44 -4.35
N PHE A 10 16.31 -8.43 -4.27
CA PHE A 10 16.73 -7.64 -5.44
C PHE A 10 18.20 -7.94 -5.77
N GLU A 11 18.45 -8.23 -7.03
CA GLU A 11 19.81 -8.38 -7.54
C GLU A 11 20.47 -7.02 -7.67
N LYS A 12 21.79 -6.99 -7.62
CA LYS A 12 22.56 -5.79 -7.87
C LYS A 12 22.53 -5.44 -9.36
N ALA A 13 22.47 -4.16 -9.65
CA ALA A 13 22.43 -3.63 -11.00
C ALA A 13 23.57 -2.62 -11.19
N PRO A 14 24.73 -3.05 -11.73
CA PRO A 14 25.80 -2.10 -12.01
C PRO A 14 25.41 -1.16 -13.14
N HIS A 15 25.81 0.11 -13.02
CA HIS A 15 25.58 1.15 -14.02
C HIS A 15 26.81 1.26 -14.92
N ASP A 16 26.62 1.03 -16.22
CA ASP A 16 27.71 1.21 -17.21
C ASP A 16 28.14 2.67 -17.27
N ILE A 17 27.18 3.59 -17.15
CA ILE A 17 27.41 5.01 -17.02
C ILE A 17 26.96 5.41 -15.63
N PRO A 18 27.84 5.97 -14.76
CA PRO A 18 27.48 6.34 -13.40
C PRO A 18 26.30 7.31 -13.33
N MET A 19 25.48 7.20 -12.29
CA MET A 19 24.42 8.14 -11.99
C MET A 19 24.95 9.17 -10.99
N TYR A 20 25.02 10.43 -11.42
CA TYR A 20 25.60 11.50 -10.64
C TYR A 20 24.60 12.20 -9.74
N SER A 21 25.11 12.75 -8.62
CA SER A 21 24.39 13.72 -7.82
C SER A 21 24.57 15.11 -8.44
N LEU A 22 23.66 16.03 -8.12
CA LEU A 22 23.77 17.43 -8.51
C LEU A 22 24.31 18.25 -7.33
N ASN A 23 25.06 19.29 -7.63
CA ASN A 23 25.41 20.30 -6.63
C ASN A 23 24.15 21.08 -6.25
N ASP A 24 24.03 21.45 -4.97
CA ASP A 24 22.90 22.20 -4.46
C ASP A 24 23.18 23.70 -4.39
N GLY A 25 22.14 24.49 -4.64
CA GLY A 25 22.11 25.91 -4.35
C GLY A 25 20.93 26.22 -3.44
N PHE A 26 21.12 27.10 -2.48
CA PHE A 26 20.11 27.41 -1.46
C PHE A 26 19.61 28.85 -1.51
N SER A 27 20.22 29.67 -2.33
CA SER A 27 19.91 31.09 -2.42
C SER A 27 20.01 31.62 -3.86
N LYS A 28 19.45 32.82 -4.08
CA LYS A 28 19.58 33.52 -5.34
C LYS A 28 21.06 33.75 -5.68
N GLU A 29 21.84 34.09 -4.68
CA GLU A 29 23.30 34.32 -4.80
C GLU A 29 24.01 33.09 -5.30
N ASP A 30 23.65 31.90 -4.80
CA ASP A 30 24.23 30.63 -5.25
C ASP A 30 23.96 30.37 -6.72
N ILE A 31 22.73 30.65 -7.17
CA ILE A 31 22.31 30.46 -8.56
C ILE A 31 23.02 31.44 -9.51
N PHE A 32 23.12 32.69 -9.10
CA PHE A 32 23.84 33.69 -9.88
C PHE A 32 25.35 33.42 -9.94
N ALA A 33 25.90 32.92 -8.83
CA ALA A 33 27.32 32.49 -8.80
C ALA A 33 27.59 31.31 -9.74
N PHE A 34 26.65 30.37 -9.82
CA PHE A 34 26.70 29.25 -10.77
C PHE A 34 26.76 29.77 -12.23
N ASP A 35 25.87 30.66 -12.58
CA ASP A 35 25.85 31.26 -13.93
C ASP A 35 27.15 31.99 -14.22
N GLU A 36 27.69 32.73 -13.26
CA GLU A 36 28.95 33.45 -13.42
C GLU A 36 30.12 32.49 -13.70
N ARG A 37 30.19 31.38 -12.95
CA ARG A 37 31.20 30.33 -13.18
C ARG A 37 31.05 29.72 -14.60
N VAL A 38 29.82 29.43 -15.01
CA VAL A 38 29.53 28.86 -16.33
C VAL A 38 29.95 29.83 -17.45
N ARG A 39 29.52 31.09 -17.36
CA ARG A 39 29.84 32.11 -18.37
C ARG A 39 31.34 32.39 -18.47
N LYS A 40 32.02 32.39 -17.33
CA LYS A 40 33.47 32.56 -17.27
C LYS A 40 34.19 31.40 -17.95
N ALA A 41 33.77 30.19 -17.72
CA ALA A 41 34.36 28.98 -18.31
C ALA A 41 34.10 28.88 -19.82
N ILE A 42 32.90 29.25 -20.26
CA ILE A 42 32.49 29.16 -21.65
C ILE A 42 32.91 30.42 -22.45
N GLY A 43 32.97 31.58 -21.81
CA GLY A 43 33.36 32.85 -22.43
C GLY A 43 32.25 33.56 -23.19
N LYS A 44 30.99 33.14 -23.03
CA LYS A 44 29.81 33.76 -23.66
C LYS A 44 28.55 33.49 -22.83
N PRO A 45 27.45 34.24 -23.08
CA PRO A 45 26.15 33.93 -22.47
C PRO A 45 25.69 32.52 -22.85
N VAL A 46 24.99 31.85 -21.92
CA VAL A 46 24.57 30.47 -22.05
C VAL A 46 23.06 30.36 -21.76
N ALA A 47 22.38 29.56 -22.55
CA ALA A 47 20.98 29.22 -22.29
C ALA A 47 20.87 28.03 -21.32
N TYR A 48 19.81 28.01 -20.52
CA TYR A 48 19.57 26.98 -19.55
C TYR A 48 18.23 26.30 -19.81
N CYS A 49 18.17 24.98 -19.60
CA CYS A 49 16.93 24.24 -19.50
C CYS A 49 16.59 24.08 -18.03
N CYS A 50 15.46 24.63 -17.62
CA CYS A 50 14.98 24.56 -16.25
C CYS A 50 13.88 23.50 -16.15
N GLU A 51 13.99 22.65 -15.14
CA GLU A 51 13.11 21.52 -14.90
C GLU A 51 12.70 21.49 -13.43
N LEU A 52 11.53 20.97 -13.15
CA LEU A 52 11.11 20.75 -11.77
C LEU A 52 11.89 19.60 -11.16
N LYS A 53 12.36 19.78 -9.94
CA LYS A 53 13.03 18.72 -9.20
C LYS A 53 11.99 17.90 -8.47
N ILE A 54 11.65 16.76 -9.04
CA ILE A 54 10.62 15.87 -8.52
C ILE A 54 11.14 15.19 -7.26
N ASP A 55 10.32 15.17 -6.22
CA ASP A 55 10.66 14.52 -4.96
C ASP A 55 10.25 13.04 -5.01
N GLY A 56 11.15 12.22 -5.51
CA GLY A 56 10.95 10.79 -5.73
C GLY A 56 12.23 9.99 -5.63
N LEU A 57 12.24 8.84 -6.26
CA LEU A 57 13.39 7.95 -6.32
C LEU A 57 13.97 7.95 -7.74
N ALA A 58 15.27 8.19 -7.85
CA ALA A 58 15.98 8.16 -9.14
C ALA A 58 16.01 6.74 -9.70
N ILE A 59 15.66 6.62 -10.97
CA ILE A 59 15.62 5.33 -11.69
C ILE A 59 16.37 5.43 -13.02
N SER A 60 16.85 4.27 -13.48
CA SER A 60 17.41 4.08 -14.81
C SER A 60 16.63 3.00 -15.52
N LEU A 61 16.22 3.28 -16.76
CA LEU A 61 15.48 2.35 -17.63
C LEU A 61 16.30 2.03 -18.86
N ARG A 62 16.48 0.75 -19.14
CA ARG A 62 17.20 0.29 -20.33
C ARG A 62 16.24 -0.38 -21.30
N TYR A 63 16.37 0.01 -22.57
CA TYR A 63 15.60 -0.54 -23.69
C TYR A 63 16.54 -1.12 -24.74
N GLU A 64 16.17 -2.26 -25.27
CA GLU A 64 16.87 -2.90 -26.39
C GLU A 64 15.88 -3.14 -27.53
N ASN A 65 16.18 -2.62 -28.71
CA ASN A 65 15.28 -2.70 -29.87
C ASN A 65 13.86 -2.22 -29.53
N GLY A 66 13.75 -1.17 -28.74
CA GLY A 66 12.48 -0.59 -28.33
C GLY A 66 11.76 -1.32 -27.21
N VAL A 67 12.32 -2.39 -26.65
CA VAL A 67 11.69 -3.20 -25.60
C VAL A 67 12.34 -2.94 -24.25
N PHE A 68 11.53 -2.72 -23.23
CA PHE A 68 12.02 -2.55 -21.84
C PHE A 68 12.65 -3.83 -21.34
N VAL A 69 13.94 -3.77 -20.99
CA VAL A 69 14.70 -4.95 -20.53
C VAL A 69 15.18 -4.84 -19.10
N ARG A 70 15.43 -3.64 -18.58
CA ARG A 70 15.96 -3.47 -17.23
C ARG A 70 15.60 -2.14 -16.61
N GLY A 71 15.19 -2.17 -15.34
CA GLY A 71 15.01 -0.99 -14.52
C GLY A 71 15.82 -1.12 -13.24
N ALA A 72 16.47 -0.04 -12.82
CA ALA A 72 17.36 -0.04 -11.66
C ALA A 72 17.22 1.23 -10.84
N THR A 73 17.53 1.15 -9.53
CA THR A 73 17.71 2.31 -8.67
C THR A 73 19.10 2.89 -8.86
N ARG A 74 19.30 4.12 -8.39
CA ARG A 74 20.62 4.75 -8.42
C ARG A 74 21.64 4.01 -7.53
N GLY A 75 21.22 3.57 -6.33
CA GLY A 75 22.13 3.01 -5.33
C GLY A 75 23.19 4.03 -4.93
N ASP A 76 24.47 3.64 -4.97
CA ASP A 76 25.61 4.52 -4.71
C ASP A 76 26.05 5.32 -5.95
N GLY A 77 25.34 5.20 -7.06
CA GLY A 77 25.65 5.82 -8.35
C GLY A 77 26.41 4.91 -9.30
N THR A 78 27.09 3.89 -8.81
CA THR A 78 27.81 2.89 -9.61
C THR A 78 27.10 1.53 -9.62
N VAL A 79 26.47 1.16 -8.51
CA VAL A 79 25.70 -0.08 -8.38
C VAL A 79 24.37 0.24 -7.69
N GLY A 80 23.27 -0.07 -8.36
CA GLY A 80 21.93 0.02 -7.80
C GLY A 80 21.31 -1.34 -7.59
N GLU A 81 20.02 -1.37 -7.33
CA GLU A 81 19.23 -2.60 -7.25
C GLU A 81 18.40 -2.76 -8.52
N ASN A 82 18.30 -4.00 -9.01
CA ASN A 82 17.46 -4.33 -10.16
C ASN A 82 16.00 -4.42 -9.71
N ILE A 83 15.20 -3.44 -10.11
CA ILE A 83 13.77 -3.36 -9.78
C ILE A 83 12.89 -3.48 -11.02
N THR A 84 13.36 -4.18 -12.04
CA THR A 84 12.68 -4.31 -13.34
C THR A 84 11.23 -4.78 -13.17
N GLU A 85 11.00 -5.82 -12.38
CA GLU A 85 9.66 -6.37 -12.21
C GLU A 85 8.70 -5.39 -11.52
N ASN A 86 9.20 -4.62 -10.56
CA ASN A 86 8.40 -3.59 -9.89
C ASN A 86 8.07 -2.45 -10.85
N LEU A 87 9.03 -2.02 -11.67
CA LEU A 87 8.81 -0.96 -12.65
C LEU A 87 7.88 -1.37 -13.78
N ARG A 88 7.77 -2.67 -14.08
CA ARG A 88 6.77 -3.17 -15.03
C ARG A 88 5.33 -2.90 -14.60
N THR A 89 5.08 -2.72 -13.32
CA THR A 89 3.76 -2.41 -12.77
C THR A 89 3.41 -0.93 -12.87
N VAL A 90 4.40 -0.06 -13.11
CA VAL A 90 4.20 1.38 -13.25
C VAL A 90 3.70 1.69 -14.65
N ARG A 91 2.48 2.19 -14.75
CA ARG A 91 1.78 2.35 -16.04
C ARG A 91 2.48 3.28 -17.02
N SER A 92 3.16 4.31 -16.51
CA SER A 92 3.87 5.28 -17.35
C SER A 92 5.20 4.78 -17.90
N VAL A 93 5.70 3.64 -17.40
CA VAL A 93 6.90 3.01 -17.97
C VAL A 93 6.47 2.24 -19.22
N PRO A 94 6.87 2.68 -20.43
CA PRO A 94 6.49 1.96 -21.63
C PRO A 94 7.19 0.61 -21.72
N MET A 95 6.45 -0.43 -22.05
CA MET A 95 7.04 -1.76 -22.31
C MET A 95 7.69 -1.80 -23.68
N ARG A 96 7.17 -0.98 -24.61
CA ARG A 96 7.72 -0.79 -25.95
C ARG A 96 7.72 0.68 -26.30
N LEU A 97 8.82 1.12 -26.89
CA LEU A 97 8.92 2.47 -27.45
C LEU A 97 8.27 2.51 -28.83
N THR A 98 7.98 3.71 -29.34
CA THR A 98 7.40 3.89 -30.67
C THR A 98 8.38 3.55 -31.79
N GLU A 99 9.68 3.52 -31.49
CA GLU A 99 10.75 3.15 -32.43
C GLU A 99 11.61 2.02 -31.86
N PRO A 100 12.15 1.12 -32.69
CA PRO A 100 12.96 -0.02 -32.23
C PRO A 100 14.40 0.39 -31.93
N ILE A 101 14.59 1.31 -31.00
CA ILE A 101 15.90 1.84 -30.61
C ILE A 101 16.37 1.23 -29.29
N SER A 102 17.70 1.16 -29.13
CA SER A 102 18.34 0.77 -27.88
C SER A 102 18.85 2.02 -27.19
N VAL A 103 18.34 2.27 -25.99
CA VAL A 103 18.60 3.50 -25.25
C VAL A 103 18.50 3.24 -23.74
N GLU A 104 19.32 3.97 -22.96
CA GLU A 104 19.19 4.02 -21.52
C GLU A 104 18.77 5.44 -21.14
N VAL A 105 17.68 5.53 -20.38
CA VAL A 105 17.11 6.80 -19.95
C VAL A 105 16.98 6.83 -18.43
N ARG A 106 17.02 8.02 -17.85
CA ARG A 106 16.96 8.21 -16.39
C ARG A 106 15.92 9.26 -16.03
N GLY A 107 15.37 9.09 -14.86
CA GLY A 107 14.36 10.00 -14.35
C GLY A 107 14.01 9.69 -12.90
N GLU A 108 12.82 10.10 -12.52
CA GLU A 108 12.27 9.89 -11.18
C GLU A 108 11.03 9.03 -11.24
N CYS A 109 10.94 8.10 -10.29
CA CYS A 109 9.68 7.43 -9.95
C CYS A 109 9.16 8.08 -8.69
N TYR A 110 7.91 8.51 -8.70
CA TYR A 110 7.33 9.27 -7.61
C TYR A 110 5.90 8.83 -7.32
N MET A 111 5.44 9.17 -6.12
CA MET A 111 4.06 8.96 -5.73
C MET A 111 3.32 10.29 -5.81
N PRO A 112 2.20 10.39 -6.59
CA PRO A 112 1.37 11.59 -6.60
C PRO A 112 0.85 11.93 -5.20
N LYS A 113 0.64 13.21 -4.92
CA LYS A 113 0.15 13.71 -3.62
C LYS A 113 -1.11 13.00 -3.15
N GLN A 114 -2.09 12.84 -4.04
CA GLN A 114 -3.36 12.19 -3.72
C GLN A 114 -3.17 10.73 -3.32
N SER A 115 -2.32 10.01 -4.04
CA SER A 115 -2.00 8.61 -3.73
C SER A 115 -1.25 8.48 -2.41
N PHE A 116 -0.37 9.42 -2.10
CA PHE A 116 0.36 9.47 -0.84
C PHE A 116 -0.59 9.66 0.36
N VAL A 117 -1.52 10.60 0.26
CA VAL A 117 -2.51 10.84 1.32
C VAL A 117 -3.37 9.60 1.54
N ALA A 118 -3.87 9.00 0.46
CA ALA A 118 -4.70 7.78 0.54
C ALA A 118 -3.95 6.60 1.15
N LEU A 119 -2.69 6.41 0.77
CA LEU A 119 -1.84 5.35 1.33
C LEU A 119 -1.61 5.52 2.82
N ASN A 120 -1.29 6.73 3.26
CA ASN A 120 -1.07 7.00 4.68
C ASN A 120 -2.34 6.88 5.51
N GLU A 121 -3.50 7.27 4.98
CA GLU A 121 -4.79 7.04 5.63
C GLU A 121 -5.04 5.54 5.84
N GLU A 122 -4.80 4.73 4.82
CA GLU A 122 -4.92 3.27 4.90
C GLU A 122 -3.95 2.67 5.91
N ARG A 123 -2.70 3.10 5.89
CA ARG A 123 -1.69 2.61 6.83
C ARG A 123 -2.03 2.97 8.27
N GLU A 124 -2.49 4.20 8.50
CA GLU A 124 -2.92 4.67 9.82
C GLU A 124 -4.11 3.85 10.34
N GLU A 125 -5.12 3.60 9.49
CA GLU A 125 -6.26 2.75 9.83
C GLU A 125 -5.87 1.32 10.19
N ASN A 126 -4.81 0.80 9.57
CA ASN A 126 -4.30 -0.55 9.80
C ASN A 126 -3.24 -0.63 10.89
N GLY A 127 -2.97 0.47 11.61
CA GLY A 127 -1.99 0.52 12.68
C GLY A 127 -0.54 0.43 12.22
N GLN A 128 -0.29 0.66 10.94
CA GLN A 128 1.04 0.64 10.36
C GLN A 128 1.67 2.03 10.42
N ASP A 129 2.99 2.09 10.44
CA ASP A 129 3.70 3.37 10.36
C ASP A 129 3.39 4.07 9.04
N ILE A 130 3.15 5.37 9.11
CA ILE A 130 2.95 6.18 7.91
C ILE A 130 4.30 6.58 7.31
N PHE A 131 4.31 6.85 6.01
CA PHE A 131 5.49 7.39 5.36
C PHE A 131 5.62 8.89 5.63
N ALA A 132 6.84 9.33 5.90
CA ALA A 132 7.11 10.74 6.25
C ALA A 132 6.85 11.69 5.07
N ASN A 133 7.10 11.25 3.84
CA ASN A 133 6.94 12.07 2.65
C ASN A 133 6.73 11.19 1.40
N PRO A 134 6.30 11.77 0.27
CA PRO A 134 6.09 11.00 -0.96
C PRO A 134 7.34 10.30 -1.48
N ARG A 135 8.53 10.86 -1.26
CA ARG A 135 9.80 10.23 -1.65
C ARG A 135 10.00 8.91 -0.91
N ASN A 136 9.83 8.90 0.41
CA ASN A 136 9.93 7.69 1.22
C ASN A 136 8.85 6.67 0.84
N ALA A 137 7.66 7.13 0.53
CA ALA A 137 6.57 6.26 0.07
C ALA A 137 6.89 5.61 -1.28
N ALA A 138 7.44 6.35 -2.22
CA ALA A 138 7.86 5.82 -3.52
C ALA A 138 9.01 4.81 -3.37
N ALA A 139 10.03 5.16 -2.59
CA ALA A 139 11.18 4.29 -2.33
C ALA A 139 10.75 2.99 -1.62
N GLY A 140 9.92 3.11 -0.58
CA GLY A 140 9.39 1.96 0.14
C GLY A 140 8.50 1.07 -0.72
N SER A 141 7.74 1.67 -1.64
CA SER A 141 6.90 0.92 -2.58
C SER A 141 7.74 0.13 -3.58
N LEU A 142 8.78 0.74 -4.15
CA LEU A 142 9.65 0.05 -5.11
C LEU A 142 10.54 -1.02 -4.46
N ARG A 143 10.65 -1.03 -3.15
CA ARG A 143 11.35 -2.07 -2.38
C ARG A 143 10.47 -3.22 -1.95
N GLN A 144 9.18 -3.22 -2.28
CA GLN A 144 8.31 -4.34 -1.98
C GLN A 144 8.69 -5.54 -2.84
N LEU A 145 8.77 -6.69 -2.21
CA LEU A 145 9.08 -7.95 -2.90
C LEU A 145 7.86 -8.51 -3.64
N ASP A 146 6.66 -8.12 -3.23
CA ASP A 146 5.41 -8.49 -3.89
C ASP A 146 5.02 -7.41 -4.90
N THR A 147 5.10 -7.74 -6.19
CA THR A 147 4.80 -6.82 -7.27
C THR A 147 3.33 -6.37 -7.30
N LYS A 148 2.42 -7.13 -6.71
CA LYS A 148 1.00 -6.73 -6.58
C LYS A 148 0.84 -5.54 -5.64
N ILE A 149 1.64 -5.47 -4.59
CA ILE A 149 1.64 -4.33 -3.67
C ILE A 149 2.11 -3.09 -4.43
N VAL A 150 3.18 -3.21 -5.20
CA VAL A 150 3.72 -2.10 -6.01
C VAL A 150 2.67 -1.59 -6.99
N ALA A 151 1.97 -2.49 -7.67
CA ALA A 151 0.95 -2.15 -8.65
C ALA A 151 -0.18 -1.29 -8.08
N LYS A 152 -0.49 -1.43 -6.79
CA LYS A 152 -1.55 -0.68 -6.09
C LYS A 152 -1.12 0.70 -5.62
N ARG A 153 0.17 1.01 -5.67
CA ARG A 153 0.70 2.26 -5.12
C ARG A 153 0.54 3.46 -6.03
N ASN A 154 0.06 3.27 -7.26
CA ASN A 154 -0.17 4.34 -8.24
C ASN A 154 1.06 5.21 -8.51
N LEU A 155 2.23 4.59 -8.55
CA LEU A 155 3.48 5.28 -8.87
C LEU A 155 3.46 5.82 -10.30
N ASN A 156 4.19 6.90 -10.52
CA ASN A 156 4.32 7.53 -11.81
C ASN A 156 5.78 7.91 -12.06
N THR A 157 6.11 8.27 -13.28
CA THR A 157 7.49 8.60 -13.66
C THR A 157 7.58 9.87 -14.47
N PHE A 158 8.71 10.54 -14.35
CA PHE A 158 9.16 11.55 -15.31
C PHE A 158 10.59 11.22 -15.73
N LEU A 159 10.81 11.07 -17.02
CA LEU A 159 12.13 10.82 -17.57
C LEU A 159 12.72 12.14 -18.06
N TYR A 160 13.99 12.39 -17.80
CA TYR A 160 14.60 13.69 -18.08
C TYR A 160 16.05 13.62 -18.55
N THR A 161 16.69 12.45 -18.58
CA THR A 161 18.08 12.31 -19.01
C THR A 161 18.25 11.10 -19.91
N VAL A 162 18.99 11.28 -21.01
CA VAL A 162 19.46 10.18 -21.83
C VAL A 162 20.89 9.87 -21.39
N ALA A 163 21.10 8.68 -20.83
CA ALA A 163 22.41 8.26 -20.32
C ALA A 163 23.31 7.76 -21.45
N ASP A 164 22.71 7.01 -22.38
CA ASP A 164 23.37 6.53 -23.58
C ASP A 164 22.59 7.07 -24.78
N PHE A 165 23.18 8.00 -25.50
CA PHE A 165 22.50 8.69 -26.57
C PHE A 165 22.18 7.80 -27.78
N GLY A 166 23.01 6.75 -28.06
CA GLY A 166 22.75 5.83 -29.17
C GLY A 166 22.19 6.51 -30.41
N PRO A 167 20.95 6.17 -30.82
CA PRO A 167 20.31 6.74 -32.00
C PRO A 167 19.64 8.09 -31.76
N MET A 168 19.73 8.67 -30.57
CA MET A 168 19.10 9.96 -30.26
C MET A 168 19.76 11.10 -31.00
N LYS A 169 18.97 12.03 -31.51
CA LYS A 169 19.42 13.13 -32.38
C LYS A 169 19.54 14.47 -31.68
N ALA A 170 19.00 14.60 -30.48
CA ALA A 170 18.99 15.87 -29.75
C ALA A 170 20.38 16.42 -29.52
N LYS A 171 20.52 17.72 -29.65
CA LYS A 171 21.75 18.48 -29.40
C LYS A 171 21.67 19.31 -28.12
N THR A 172 20.49 19.44 -27.57
CA THR A 172 20.22 20.21 -26.35
C THR A 172 19.34 19.42 -25.41
N GLN A 173 19.39 19.79 -24.13
CA GLN A 173 18.54 19.16 -23.10
C GLN A 173 17.06 19.35 -23.41
N PHE A 174 16.66 20.54 -23.83
CA PHE A 174 15.26 20.81 -24.17
C PHE A 174 14.79 19.94 -25.34
N GLU A 175 15.60 19.80 -26.39
CA GLU A 175 15.29 18.90 -27.50
C GLU A 175 15.24 17.43 -27.07
N ALA A 176 16.13 17.03 -26.14
CA ALA A 176 16.15 15.67 -25.64
C ALA A 176 14.83 15.31 -24.92
N LEU A 177 14.27 16.26 -24.16
CA LEU A 177 12.98 16.06 -23.51
C LEU A 177 11.84 15.91 -24.53
N GLU A 178 11.86 16.68 -25.59
CA GLU A 178 10.89 16.56 -26.68
C GLU A 178 11.02 15.19 -27.38
N GLU A 179 12.25 14.77 -27.65
CA GLU A 179 12.54 13.49 -28.29
C GLU A 179 12.12 12.29 -27.42
N LEU A 180 12.38 12.35 -26.11
CA LEU A 180 11.92 11.33 -25.14
C LEU A 180 10.40 11.22 -25.13
N SER A 181 9.71 12.36 -25.14
CA SER A 181 8.24 12.37 -25.19
C SER A 181 7.74 11.73 -26.50
N ALA A 182 8.37 12.03 -27.62
CA ALA A 182 7.97 11.52 -28.93
C ALA A 182 8.11 10.00 -29.04
N ILE A 183 9.08 9.39 -28.37
CA ILE A 183 9.28 7.93 -28.42
C ILE A 183 8.50 7.15 -27.36
N GLY A 184 7.73 7.84 -26.52
CA GLY A 184 6.78 7.20 -25.61
C GLY A 184 7.04 7.37 -24.12
N PHE A 185 8.07 8.09 -23.71
CA PHE A 185 8.32 8.37 -22.30
C PHE A 185 7.48 9.52 -21.79
N ARG A 186 7.14 9.46 -20.53
CA ARG A 186 6.48 10.58 -19.86
C ARG A 186 7.55 11.59 -19.43
N THR A 187 7.47 12.80 -19.94
CA THR A 187 8.33 13.91 -19.57
C THR A 187 7.50 15.02 -18.93
N ASN A 188 8.12 15.82 -18.06
CA ASN A 188 7.41 16.89 -17.39
C ASN A 188 7.19 18.06 -18.36
N PRO A 189 5.93 18.45 -18.63
CA PRO A 189 5.66 19.60 -19.51
C PRO A 189 6.01 20.94 -18.89
N GLU A 190 6.22 21.00 -17.59
CA GLU A 190 6.51 22.23 -16.84
C GLU A 190 8.00 22.63 -16.93
N ARG A 191 8.62 22.37 -18.05
CA ARG A 191 10.01 22.75 -18.33
C ARG A 191 10.05 24.06 -19.11
N GLN A 192 11.15 24.79 -18.99
CA GLN A 192 11.32 26.05 -19.70
C GLN A 192 12.76 26.23 -20.16
N LEU A 193 12.91 26.69 -21.41
CA LEU A 193 14.18 27.15 -21.94
C LEU A 193 14.39 28.62 -21.55
N CYS A 194 15.44 28.89 -20.79
CA CYS A 194 15.78 30.22 -20.29
C CYS A 194 17.02 30.75 -20.97
N GLN A 195 16.95 31.96 -21.52
CA GLN A 195 18.06 32.58 -22.25
C GLN A 195 19.03 33.31 -21.33
N SER A 196 18.68 33.52 -20.09
CA SER A 196 19.50 34.24 -19.11
C SER A 196 19.23 33.70 -17.70
N ILE A 197 20.14 34.04 -16.78
CA ILE A 197 19.95 33.68 -15.38
C ILE A 197 18.78 34.43 -14.75
N ASP A 198 18.45 35.63 -15.24
CA ASP A 198 17.27 36.37 -14.77
C ASP A 198 15.98 35.61 -15.10
N GLU A 199 15.89 35.03 -16.29
CA GLU A 199 14.76 34.16 -16.67
C GLU A 199 14.72 32.89 -15.83
N VAL A 200 15.87 32.31 -15.47
CA VAL A 200 15.98 31.17 -14.59
C VAL A 200 15.39 31.50 -13.23
N TRP A 201 15.79 32.63 -12.68
CA TRP A 201 15.27 33.06 -11.36
C TRP A 201 13.76 33.33 -11.39
N ALA A 202 13.26 33.93 -12.46
CA ALA A 202 11.82 34.14 -12.65
C ALA A 202 11.06 32.81 -12.68
N TYR A 203 11.62 31.78 -13.33
CA TYR A 203 11.06 30.43 -13.32
C TYR A 203 11.05 29.83 -11.91
N ILE A 204 12.12 29.99 -11.15
CA ILE A 204 12.21 29.52 -9.76
C ILE A 204 11.12 30.17 -8.91
N GLU A 205 10.95 31.50 -9.01
CA GLU A 205 9.92 32.21 -8.27
C GLU A 205 8.51 31.76 -8.68
N GLU A 206 8.26 31.56 -9.96
CA GLU A 206 6.98 31.10 -10.49
C GLU A 206 6.59 29.75 -9.87
N TYR A 207 7.48 28.78 -9.87
CA TYR A 207 7.18 27.45 -9.35
C TYR A 207 7.29 27.35 -7.85
N HIS A 208 7.94 28.25 -7.19
CA HIS A 208 7.85 28.39 -5.73
C HIS A 208 6.41 28.68 -5.32
N GLU A 209 5.73 29.58 -6.05
CA GLU A 209 4.31 29.88 -5.81
C GLU A 209 3.36 28.77 -6.28
N LYS A 210 3.62 28.20 -7.46
CA LYS A 210 2.80 27.14 -8.05
C LYS A 210 2.97 25.78 -7.41
N ARG A 211 3.96 25.60 -6.56
CA ARG A 211 4.33 24.34 -5.93
C ARG A 211 3.13 23.60 -5.33
N SER A 212 2.27 24.32 -4.60
CA SER A 212 1.09 23.74 -3.94
C SER A 212 0.01 23.27 -4.91
N THR A 213 -0.01 23.79 -6.15
CA THR A 213 -1.02 23.42 -7.15
C THR A 213 -0.65 22.19 -7.98
N LEU A 214 0.61 21.74 -7.90
CA LEU A 214 1.07 20.58 -8.64
C LEU A 214 0.54 19.28 -8.01
N PRO A 215 0.20 18.27 -8.84
CA PRO A 215 -0.30 16.99 -8.31
C PRO A 215 0.79 16.09 -7.72
N TYR A 216 2.03 16.54 -7.72
CA TYR A 216 3.20 15.85 -7.16
C TYR A 216 4.05 16.84 -6.39
N GLU A 217 4.91 16.31 -5.49
CA GLU A 217 5.83 17.14 -4.72
C GLU A 217 7.11 17.43 -5.49
N ILE A 218 7.57 18.66 -5.36
CA ILE A 218 8.89 19.08 -5.82
C ILE A 218 9.65 19.66 -4.63
N ASP A 219 10.96 19.46 -4.59
CA ASP A 219 11.82 20.03 -3.53
C ASP A 219 12.76 21.13 -4.07
N GLY A 220 12.64 21.46 -5.33
CA GLY A 220 13.44 22.48 -5.95
C GLY A 220 13.29 22.54 -7.45
N ILE A 221 14.29 23.17 -8.07
CA ILE A 221 14.40 23.35 -9.53
C ILE A 221 15.76 22.86 -9.97
N VAL A 222 15.80 22.10 -11.06
CA VAL A 222 17.06 21.69 -11.68
C VAL A 222 17.35 22.61 -12.86
N ILE A 223 18.56 23.18 -12.87
CA ILE A 223 19.02 24.12 -13.90
C ILE A 223 20.18 23.45 -14.63
N LYS A 224 20.03 23.25 -15.92
CA LYS A 224 21.02 22.59 -16.74
C LYS A 224 21.44 23.50 -17.89
N VAL A 225 22.74 23.57 -18.19
CA VAL A 225 23.20 24.19 -19.41
C VAL A 225 22.55 23.44 -20.58
N ASN A 226 21.88 24.15 -21.46
CA ASN A 226 21.02 23.52 -22.45
C ASN A 226 21.78 22.76 -23.55
N GLU A 227 22.84 23.34 -24.10
CA GLU A 227 23.61 22.72 -25.19
C GLU A 227 24.51 21.60 -24.67
N PHE A 228 24.40 20.40 -25.24
CA PHE A 228 25.24 19.28 -24.86
C PHE A 228 26.74 19.50 -25.13
N ALA A 229 27.07 20.20 -26.21
CA ALA A 229 28.45 20.54 -26.49
C ALA A 229 29.08 21.39 -25.38
N LEU A 230 28.32 22.31 -24.80
CA LEU A 230 28.76 23.13 -23.68
C LEU A 230 28.83 22.34 -22.37
N GLN A 231 27.92 21.37 -22.18
CA GLN A 231 27.99 20.45 -21.03
C GLN A 231 29.30 19.64 -21.07
N ASP A 232 29.68 19.14 -22.26
CA ASP A 232 30.92 18.39 -22.44
C ASP A 232 32.14 19.26 -22.16
N GLU A 233 32.13 20.52 -22.61
CA GLU A 233 33.19 21.47 -22.35
C GLU A 233 33.36 21.79 -20.85
N LEU A 234 32.26 21.96 -20.13
CA LEU A 234 32.27 22.21 -18.69
C LEU A 234 32.67 20.97 -17.87
N GLY A 235 32.22 19.81 -18.29
CA GLY A 235 32.58 18.55 -17.67
C GLY A 235 32.05 18.34 -16.25
N PHE A 236 32.78 17.53 -15.49
CA PHE A 236 32.38 17.06 -14.17
C PHE A 236 33.46 17.32 -13.13
N THR A 237 33.04 17.50 -11.88
CA THR A 237 33.89 17.29 -10.71
C THR A 237 33.85 15.80 -10.36
N VAL A 238 34.56 15.39 -9.28
CA VAL A 238 34.54 14.00 -8.83
C VAL A 238 33.11 13.51 -8.52
N LYS A 239 32.23 14.41 -8.07
CA LYS A 239 30.90 14.04 -7.56
C LYS A 239 29.73 14.51 -8.42
N ALA A 240 29.89 15.58 -9.21
CA ALA A 240 28.76 16.24 -9.84
C ALA A 240 29.13 16.93 -11.15
N PRO A 241 28.18 17.12 -12.07
CA PRO A 241 28.40 17.90 -13.27
C PRO A 241 28.60 19.39 -12.93
N ARG A 242 29.50 20.06 -13.68
CA ARG A 242 29.72 21.51 -13.57
C ARG A 242 28.68 22.32 -14.33
N TRP A 243 27.90 21.64 -15.17
CA TRP A 243 26.92 22.27 -16.07
C TRP A 243 25.49 22.24 -15.49
N ALA A 244 25.30 21.77 -14.27
CA ALA A 244 23.99 21.71 -13.64
C ALA A 244 24.05 22.08 -12.16
N ILE A 245 22.94 22.60 -11.64
CA ILE A 245 22.76 22.89 -10.23
C ILE A 245 21.28 22.64 -9.86
N ALA A 246 21.06 22.15 -8.66
CA ALA A 246 19.73 22.00 -8.10
C ALA A 246 19.48 23.11 -7.08
N TYR A 247 18.56 24.00 -7.37
CA TYR A 247 18.10 24.98 -6.38
C TYR A 247 17.09 24.29 -5.47
N LYS A 248 17.36 24.28 -4.18
CA LYS A 248 16.47 23.67 -3.20
C LYS A 248 15.62 24.72 -2.49
N PHE A 249 14.32 24.51 -2.50
CA PHE A 249 13.41 25.38 -1.76
C PHE A 249 13.69 25.27 -0.27
N PRO A 250 13.68 26.40 0.47
CA PRO A 250 13.82 26.34 1.91
C PRO A 250 12.60 25.65 2.53
N PRO A 251 12.79 24.85 3.59
CA PRO A 251 11.66 24.27 4.33
C PRO A 251 10.89 25.38 5.03
N GLU A 252 9.55 25.25 5.05
CA GLU A 252 8.71 26.18 5.76
C GLU A 252 8.41 25.66 7.16
N GLU A 253 8.75 26.45 8.18
CA GLU A 253 8.62 26.13 9.58
C GLU A 253 7.89 27.27 10.31
N ALA A 254 7.20 26.93 11.40
CA ALA A 254 6.62 27.91 12.30
C ALA A 254 6.60 27.37 13.73
N GLU A 255 6.68 28.29 14.70
CA GLU A 255 6.58 27.95 16.12
C GLU A 255 5.12 28.09 16.56
N THR A 256 4.63 27.11 17.31
CA THR A 256 3.32 27.15 17.94
C THR A 256 3.33 26.39 19.27
N VAL A 257 2.17 26.32 19.92
CA VAL A 257 2.02 25.67 21.23
C VAL A 257 1.01 24.53 21.10
N VAL A 258 1.37 23.36 21.64
CA VAL A 258 0.46 22.22 21.74
C VAL A 258 -0.53 22.46 22.87
N GLU A 259 -1.78 22.75 22.53
CA GLU A 259 -2.82 23.05 23.51
C GLU A 259 -3.48 21.78 24.03
N ASP A 260 -3.61 20.76 23.17
CA ASP A 260 -4.24 19.50 23.50
C ASP A 260 -3.75 18.39 22.56
N ILE A 261 -4.00 17.14 22.94
CA ILE A 261 -3.79 15.99 22.09
C ILE A 261 -5.12 15.23 22.04
N GLU A 262 -5.72 15.21 20.86
CA GLU A 262 -6.97 14.47 20.63
C GLU A 262 -6.67 13.08 20.10
N TRP A 263 -7.33 12.09 20.67
CA TRP A 263 -7.26 10.71 20.21
C TRP A 263 -8.52 10.37 19.46
N THR A 264 -8.37 9.95 18.21
CA THR A 264 -9.48 9.53 17.36
C THR A 264 -9.32 8.07 17.02
N ILE A 265 -10.46 7.40 16.82
CA ILE A 265 -10.46 5.99 16.44
C ILE A 265 -10.93 5.85 15.01
N GLY A 266 -10.17 5.10 14.21
CA GLY A 266 -10.51 4.75 12.84
C GLY A 266 -11.43 3.54 12.76
N ARG A 267 -11.93 3.29 11.56
CA ARG A 267 -12.84 2.14 11.30
C ARG A 267 -12.20 0.78 11.52
N THR A 268 -10.89 0.67 11.52
CA THR A 268 -10.17 -0.57 11.81
C THR A 268 -9.81 -0.74 13.30
N GLY A 269 -10.20 0.21 14.15
CA GLY A 269 -9.93 0.21 15.58
C GLY A 269 -8.64 0.87 16.00
N VAL A 270 -7.84 1.36 15.07
CA VAL A 270 -6.59 2.07 15.39
C VAL A 270 -6.91 3.42 16.01
N VAL A 271 -6.29 3.71 17.16
CA VAL A 271 -6.44 4.96 17.88
C VAL A 271 -5.23 5.84 17.58
N THR A 272 -5.47 7.01 17.01
CA THR A 272 -4.42 7.90 16.53
C THR A 272 -4.45 9.26 17.23
N PRO A 273 -3.26 9.81 17.58
CA PRO A 273 -3.17 11.12 18.23
C PRO A 273 -3.02 12.26 17.22
N THR A 274 -3.69 13.36 17.49
CA THR A 274 -3.56 14.61 16.74
C THR A 274 -3.29 15.74 17.71
N ALA A 275 -2.21 16.48 17.49
CA ALA A 275 -1.95 17.68 18.26
C ALA A 275 -2.91 18.79 17.84
N VAL A 276 -3.55 19.39 18.81
CA VAL A 276 -4.35 20.61 18.65
C VAL A 276 -3.46 21.78 19.10
N MET A 277 -3.19 22.69 18.20
CA MET A 277 -2.19 23.74 18.41
C MET A 277 -2.82 25.13 18.26
N ALA A 278 -2.17 26.13 18.85
CA ALA A 278 -2.47 27.51 18.55
C ALA A 278 -2.35 27.74 17.04
N PRO A 279 -3.36 28.34 16.36
CA PRO A 279 -3.29 28.54 14.92
C PRO A 279 -2.08 29.34 14.49
N VAL A 280 -1.39 28.90 13.46
CA VAL A 280 -0.19 29.54 12.93
C VAL A 280 -0.16 29.41 11.41
N ARG A 281 0.38 30.41 10.73
CA ARG A 281 0.52 30.36 9.26
C ARG A 281 1.83 29.70 8.86
N VAL A 282 1.69 28.68 8.02
CA VAL A 282 2.81 27.93 7.44
C VAL A 282 2.47 27.63 5.99
N ALA A 283 3.41 27.86 5.07
CA ALA A 283 3.24 27.56 3.65
C ALA A 283 1.96 28.15 3.05
N GLY A 284 1.60 29.38 3.45
CA GLY A 284 0.42 30.08 2.95
C GLY A 284 -0.93 29.57 3.48
N THR A 285 -0.94 28.64 4.42
CA THR A 285 -2.16 28.11 5.05
C THR A 285 -2.11 28.28 6.57
N THR A 286 -3.29 28.36 7.20
CA THR A 286 -3.38 28.36 8.66
C THR A 286 -3.45 26.94 9.16
N VAL A 287 -2.53 26.57 10.03
CA VAL A 287 -2.41 25.23 10.60
C VAL A 287 -2.72 25.27 12.09
N SER A 288 -3.64 24.44 12.55
CA SER A 288 -4.00 24.29 13.96
C SER A 288 -3.98 22.84 14.44
N ARG A 289 -3.73 21.91 13.54
CA ARG A 289 -3.70 20.46 13.84
C ARG A 289 -2.53 19.82 13.13
N ALA A 290 -1.88 18.87 13.81
CA ALA A 290 -0.79 18.08 13.23
C ALA A 290 -0.88 16.65 13.74
N SER A 291 -0.67 15.67 12.84
CA SER A 291 -0.62 14.28 13.24
C SER A 291 0.60 14.01 14.13
N LEU A 292 0.38 13.26 15.20
CA LEU A 292 1.45 12.77 16.07
C LEU A 292 1.75 11.28 15.82
N HIS A 293 1.23 10.73 14.75
CA HIS A 293 1.44 9.37 14.27
C HIS A 293 0.95 8.28 15.23
N ASN A 294 1.62 8.09 16.38
CA ASN A 294 1.31 7.05 17.37
C ASN A 294 1.89 7.43 18.74
N ALA A 295 1.63 6.59 19.74
CA ALA A 295 2.13 6.80 21.09
C ALA A 295 3.67 6.82 21.16
N ASP A 296 4.33 5.96 20.37
CA ASP A 296 5.79 5.89 20.35
C ASP A 296 6.43 7.19 19.87
N PHE A 297 5.83 7.85 18.88
CA PHE A 297 6.28 9.14 18.39
C PHE A 297 6.21 10.21 19.49
N ILE A 298 5.13 10.23 20.25
CA ILE A 298 4.96 11.16 21.38
C ILE A 298 6.03 10.91 22.44
N GLN A 299 6.27 9.66 22.79
CA GLN A 299 7.28 9.28 23.78
C GLN A 299 8.71 9.58 23.30
N MET A 300 9.00 9.27 22.06
CA MET A 300 10.33 9.49 21.49
C MET A 300 10.70 10.96 21.45
N LYS A 301 9.76 11.83 21.08
CA LYS A 301 9.96 13.28 21.07
C LYS A 301 9.68 13.94 22.42
N ASP A 302 9.13 13.20 23.36
CA ASP A 302 8.67 13.70 24.67
C ASP A 302 7.78 14.92 24.53
N ILE A 303 6.73 14.79 23.69
CA ILE A 303 5.76 15.87 23.46
C ILE A 303 4.81 15.95 24.65
N ARG A 304 4.65 17.15 25.20
CA ARG A 304 3.81 17.40 26.37
C ARG A 304 2.79 18.52 26.08
N LEU A 305 1.69 18.53 26.81
CA LEU A 305 0.73 19.63 26.76
C LEU A 305 1.42 20.94 27.12
N ASN A 306 1.07 21.98 26.39
CA ASN A 306 1.63 23.32 26.50
C ASN A 306 3.09 23.46 26.02
N ASP A 307 3.64 22.45 25.38
CA ASP A 307 4.95 22.56 24.76
C ASP A 307 4.93 23.53 23.58
N HIS A 308 6.00 24.33 23.50
CA HIS A 308 6.34 25.07 22.29
C HIS A 308 7.01 24.12 21.31
N VAL A 309 6.51 24.09 20.09
CA VAL A 309 7.01 23.19 19.07
C VAL A 309 7.26 23.91 17.76
N ILE A 310 8.20 23.39 16.99
CA ILE A 310 8.39 23.81 15.60
C ILE A 310 7.63 22.81 14.75
N ILE A 311 6.69 23.32 13.96
CA ILE A 311 6.00 22.51 12.96
C ILE A 311 6.61 22.74 11.60
N TYR A 312 6.62 21.69 10.81
CA TYR A 312 7.15 21.69 9.45
C TYR A 312 6.05 21.30 8.47
N LYS A 313 5.93 22.06 7.39
CA LYS A 313 5.04 21.71 6.30
C LYS A 313 5.77 21.84 4.96
N ALA A 314 5.87 20.74 4.21
CA ALA A 314 6.39 20.72 2.87
C ALA A 314 5.22 20.59 1.89
N GLY A 315 4.91 21.68 1.17
CA GLY A 315 3.81 21.69 0.20
C GLY A 315 2.43 21.44 0.83
N ASP A 316 1.64 20.58 0.21
CA ASP A 316 0.31 20.20 0.70
C ASP A 316 0.34 18.98 1.63
N ILE A 317 1.53 18.57 2.05
CA ILE A 317 1.71 17.45 2.98
C ILE A 317 1.19 17.83 4.36
N ILE A 318 0.77 16.81 5.12
CA ILE A 318 0.29 16.96 6.49
C ILE A 318 1.37 17.63 7.35
N PRO A 319 1.04 18.69 8.11
CA PRO A 319 1.99 19.30 9.02
C PRO A 319 2.50 18.31 10.06
N GLU A 320 3.79 18.38 10.35
CA GLU A 320 4.44 17.53 11.35
C GLU A 320 5.10 18.35 12.44
N VAL A 321 5.15 17.79 13.65
CA VAL A 321 5.96 18.34 14.73
C VAL A 321 7.41 17.91 14.49
N ALA A 322 8.24 18.87 14.08
CA ALA A 322 9.64 18.61 13.80
C ALA A 322 10.49 18.59 15.08
N GLN A 323 10.20 19.47 16.01
CA GLN A 323 11.02 19.68 17.19
C GLN A 323 10.21 20.24 18.36
N VAL A 324 10.52 19.77 19.57
CA VAL A 324 10.02 20.35 20.82
C VAL A 324 11.07 21.32 21.36
N LEU A 325 10.65 22.53 21.69
CA LEU A 325 11.52 23.54 22.29
C LEU A 325 11.55 23.36 23.82
N VAL A 326 12.39 22.46 24.28
CA VAL A 326 12.50 22.06 25.69
C VAL A 326 12.83 23.24 26.60
N GLU A 327 13.64 24.18 26.12
CA GLU A 327 14.06 25.39 26.84
C GLU A 327 12.88 26.33 27.17
N LYS A 328 11.77 26.22 26.46
CA LYS A 328 10.57 27.02 26.70
C LYS A 328 9.52 26.31 27.56
N ARG A 329 9.85 25.12 28.02
CA ARG A 329 8.96 24.28 28.80
C ARG A 329 8.80 24.83 30.22
N ALA A 330 7.57 24.83 30.74
CA ALA A 330 7.30 25.25 32.12
C ALA A 330 7.92 24.27 33.12
N ALA A 331 8.31 24.78 34.31
CA ALA A 331 8.95 23.97 35.36
C ALA A 331 8.03 22.84 35.88
N ASP A 332 6.71 23.03 35.82
CA ASP A 332 5.70 22.08 36.26
C ASP A 332 5.21 21.13 35.15
N SER A 333 5.84 21.17 33.98
CA SER A 333 5.51 20.30 32.86
C SER A 333 5.67 18.83 33.24
N GLN A 334 4.68 18.02 32.89
CA GLN A 334 4.68 16.57 33.14
C GLN A 334 4.65 15.80 31.83
N PRO A 335 5.28 14.60 31.78
CA PRO A 335 5.13 13.71 30.62
C PRO A 335 3.68 13.43 30.31
N TYR A 336 3.37 13.32 29.01
CA TYR A 336 2.00 13.06 28.56
C TYR A 336 1.61 11.61 28.90
N GLU A 337 0.43 11.45 29.51
CA GLU A 337 -0.12 10.12 29.81
C GLU A 337 -0.91 9.60 28.62
N MET A 338 -0.51 8.43 28.09
CA MET A 338 -1.20 7.80 26.98
C MET A 338 -2.56 7.25 27.44
N PRO A 339 -3.57 7.26 26.56
CA PRO A 339 -4.86 6.71 26.88
C PRO A 339 -4.78 5.18 27.07
N THR A 340 -5.58 4.65 27.99
CA THR A 340 -5.68 3.22 28.25
C THR A 340 -7.00 2.64 27.78
N HIS A 341 -7.97 3.50 27.46
CA HIS A 341 -9.32 3.12 27.05
C HIS A 341 -9.75 3.83 25.78
N CYS A 342 -10.59 3.18 24.99
CA CYS A 342 -11.14 3.74 23.76
C CYS A 342 -11.90 5.04 24.05
N PRO A 343 -11.66 6.11 23.30
CA PRO A 343 -12.35 7.37 23.51
C PRO A 343 -13.85 7.31 23.21
N ILE A 344 -14.32 6.28 22.50
CA ILE A 344 -15.73 6.17 22.09
C ILE A 344 -16.49 5.15 22.94
N CYS A 345 -15.97 3.91 23.07
CA CYS A 345 -16.68 2.83 23.76
C CYS A 345 -16.13 2.51 25.14
N HIS A 346 -15.02 3.13 25.54
CA HIS A 346 -14.35 2.95 26.85
C HIS A 346 -13.82 1.53 27.12
N SER A 347 -13.76 0.68 26.12
CA SER A 347 -13.09 -0.63 26.24
C SER A 347 -11.59 -0.43 26.38
N GLU A 348 -10.92 -1.35 27.05
CA GLU A 348 -9.48 -1.32 27.21
C GLU A 348 -8.77 -1.40 25.85
N LEU A 349 -7.81 -0.49 25.60
CA LEU A 349 -6.99 -0.50 24.40
C LEU A 349 -5.89 -1.54 24.53
N VAL A 350 -5.52 -2.16 23.41
CA VAL A 350 -4.49 -3.19 23.36
C VAL A 350 -3.42 -2.83 22.33
N HIS A 351 -2.21 -3.33 22.56
CA HIS A 351 -1.16 -3.42 21.56
C HIS A 351 -1.17 -4.83 21.00
N LEU A 352 -1.37 -4.96 19.71
CA LEU A 352 -1.15 -6.24 19.04
C LEU A 352 0.33 -6.35 18.67
N ASP A 353 0.88 -7.55 18.73
CA ASP A 353 2.30 -7.77 18.42
C ASP A 353 2.67 -7.22 17.05
N GLU A 354 3.87 -6.64 16.97
CA GLU A 354 4.42 -6.00 15.76
C GLU A 354 3.70 -4.72 15.33
N GLU A 355 2.71 -4.24 16.09
CA GLU A 355 2.06 -2.96 15.83
C GLU A 355 2.53 -1.88 16.79
N VAL A 356 2.82 -0.70 16.25
CA VAL A 356 3.16 0.49 17.03
C VAL A 356 1.92 1.22 17.54
N ALA A 357 0.75 0.87 17.04
CA ALA A 357 -0.50 1.56 17.33
C ALA A 357 -1.28 0.88 18.46
N LEU A 358 -2.03 1.70 19.21
CA LEU A 358 -3.05 1.23 20.14
C LEU A 358 -4.32 0.90 19.35
N ARG A 359 -5.03 -0.14 19.76
CA ARG A 359 -6.28 -0.57 19.12
C ARG A 359 -7.41 -0.79 20.10
N CYS A 360 -8.60 -0.42 19.66
CA CYS A 360 -9.85 -0.90 20.25
C CYS A 360 -10.27 -2.16 19.50
N ILE A 361 -10.43 -3.26 20.23
CA ILE A 361 -10.85 -4.55 19.65
C ILE A 361 -12.31 -4.89 19.95
N ASN A 362 -13.06 -3.95 20.50
CA ASN A 362 -14.46 -4.15 20.79
C ASN A 362 -15.29 -4.18 19.49
N PRO A 363 -15.89 -5.32 19.11
CA PRO A 363 -16.70 -5.41 17.89
C PRO A 363 -17.97 -4.55 17.94
N LYS A 364 -18.38 -4.10 19.12
CA LYS A 364 -19.54 -3.23 19.32
C LYS A 364 -19.20 -1.75 19.39
N CYS A 365 -17.93 -1.38 19.19
CA CYS A 365 -17.53 0.03 19.16
C CYS A 365 -18.18 0.77 17.99
N PRO A 366 -18.93 1.86 18.23
CA PRO A 366 -19.62 2.59 17.15
C PRO A 366 -18.72 3.01 16.00
N ALA A 367 -17.46 3.36 16.28
CA ALA A 367 -16.50 3.78 15.24
C ALA A 367 -16.13 2.65 14.29
N GLN A 368 -16.24 1.40 14.71
CA GLN A 368 -15.84 0.23 13.94
C GLN A 368 -16.99 -0.56 13.34
N ILE A 369 -18.21 -0.33 13.83
CA ILE A 369 -19.35 -1.15 13.44
C ILE A 369 -19.62 -1.16 11.95
N LYS A 370 -19.60 0.00 11.30
CA LYS A 370 -19.90 0.09 9.86
C LYS A 370 -18.92 -0.72 9.03
N GLU A 371 -17.64 -0.63 9.35
CA GLU A 371 -16.60 -1.40 8.64
C GLU A 371 -16.68 -2.88 8.97
N GLY A 372 -16.94 -3.21 10.23
CA GLY A 372 -17.17 -4.60 10.66
C GLY A 372 -18.36 -5.23 9.96
N LEU A 373 -19.45 -4.49 9.76
CA LEU A 373 -20.62 -4.93 9.00
C LEU A 373 -20.27 -5.18 7.53
N ASN A 374 -19.54 -4.27 6.89
CA ASN A 374 -19.11 -4.42 5.51
C ASN A 374 -18.26 -5.67 5.31
N HIS A 375 -17.31 -5.90 6.20
CA HIS A 375 -16.46 -7.08 6.16
C HIS A 375 -17.28 -8.37 6.37
N PHE A 376 -18.16 -8.39 7.36
CA PHE A 376 -18.97 -9.55 7.72
C PHE A 376 -19.83 -10.05 6.55
N VAL A 377 -20.47 -9.14 5.80
CA VAL A 377 -21.33 -9.50 4.67
C VAL A 377 -20.57 -9.77 3.38
N SER A 378 -19.26 -9.53 3.35
CA SER A 378 -18.45 -9.67 2.14
C SER A 378 -18.43 -11.10 1.60
N ARG A 379 -18.09 -11.22 0.32
CA ARG A 379 -18.12 -12.47 -0.43
C ARG A 379 -17.35 -13.62 0.22
N ASN A 380 -16.18 -13.34 0.75
CA ASN A 380 -15.33 -14.37 1.37
C ASN A 380 -15.66 -14.63 2.85
N ALA A 381 -16.50 -13.81 3.43
CA ALA A 381 -17.04 -13.99 4.78
C ALA A 381 -18.43 -14.65 4.71
N MET A 382 -19.45 -14.02 5.27
CA MET A 382 -20.78 -14.62 5.32
C MET A 382 -21.54 -14.53 3.98
N ASN A 383 -21.03 -13.77 3.01
CA ASN A 383 -21.56 -13.68 1.64
C ASN A 383 -23.06 -13.40 1.61
N ILE A 384 -23.47 -12.27 2.16
CA ILE A 384 -24.87 -11.86 2.19
C ILE A 384 -25.13 -10.88 1.06
N ASP A 385 -25.72 -11.35 -0.02
CA ASP A 385 -26.06 -10.53 -1.18
C ASP A 385 -27.10 -9.47 -0.85
N GLY A 386 -26.97 -8.30 -1.50
CA GLY A 386 -27.91 -7.20 -1.35
C GLY A 386 -27.55 -6.21 -0.23
N LEU A 387 -26.57 -6.53 0.61
CA LEU A 387 -26.06 -5.64 1.65
C LEU A 387 -24.73 -5.03 1.25
N GLY A 388 -24.79 -3.81 0.70
CA GLY A 388 -23.60 -3.03 0.41
C GLY A 388 -23.30 -2.00 1.50
N PRO A 389 -22.15 -1.30 1.42
CA PRO A 389 -21.76 -0.30 2.42
C PRO A 389 -22.82 0.78 2.67
N ARG A 390 -23.50 1.22 1.63
CA ARG A 390 -24.55 2.24 1.71
C ARG A 390 -25.76 1.77 2.51
N VAL A 391 -26.23 0.56 2.24
CA VAL A 391 -27.37 -0.03 2.95
C VAL A 391 -27.05 -0.28 4.40
N LEU A 392 -25.87 -0.85 4.67
CA LEU A 392 -25.42 -1.13 6.04
C LEU A 392 -25.24 0.15 6.86
N ALA A 393 -24.67 1.19 6.25
CA ALA A 393 -24.53 2.50 6.91
C ALA A 393 -25.91 3.08 7.27
N GLN A 394 -26.89 2.96 6.40
CA GLN A 394 -28.26 3.40 6.66
C GLN A 394 -28.91 2.61 7.78
N MET A 395 -28.72 1.30 7.82
CA MET A 395 -29.21 0.44 8.90
C MET A 395 -28.66 0.88 10.26
N TYR A 396 -27.36 1.14 10.29
CA TYR A 396 -26.69 1.60 11.51
C TYR A 396 -27.21 2.98 11.94
N ASP A 397 -27.27 3.93 11.02
CA ASP A 397 -27.72 5.30 11.30
C ASP A 397 -29.18 5.37 11.76
N LYS A 398 -30.03 4.45 11.29
CA LYS A 398 -31.42 4.32 11.73
C LYS A 398 -31.59 3.50 13.01
N GLY A 399 -30.49 2.99 13.56
CA GLY A 399 -30.54 2.19 14.79
C GLY A 399 -31.08 0.77 14.63
N LEU A 400 -31.19 0.28 13.39
CA LEU A 400 -31.67 -1.08 13.13
C LEU A 400 -30.66 -2.16 13.49
N VAL A 401 -29.38 -1.85 13.33
CA VAL A 401 -28.28 -2.75 13.68
C VAL A 401 -27.21 -2.02 14.48
N LYS A 402 -26.69 -2.67 15.51
CA LYS A 402 -25.60 -2.18 16.35
C LYS A 402 -24.36 -3.04 16.23
N ASP A 403 -24.53 -4.29 15.80
CA ASP A 403 -23.44 -5.25 15.56
C ASP A 403 -23.87 -6.26 14.50
N VAL A 404 -22.97 -7.18 14.14
CA VAL A 404 -23.23 -8.18 13.10
C VAL A 404 -24.35 -9.15 13.46
N ALA A 405 -24.54 -9.43 14.76
CA ALA A 405 -25.60 -10.36 15.21
C ALA A 405 -26.99 -9.76 14.97
N ASP A 406 -27.13 -8.46 15.07
CA ASP A 406 -28.42 -7.78 14.86
C ASP A 406 -28.97 -7.96 13.46
N LEU A 407 -28.11 -8.24 12.47
CA LEU A 407 -28.56 -8.55 11.10
C LEU A 407 -29.55 -9.71 11.07
N TYR A 408 -29.36 -10.69 11.95
CA TYR A 408 -30.18 -11.91 11.99
C TYR A 408 -31.54 -11.73 12.65
N PHE A 409 -31.76 -10.60 13.28
CA PHE A 409 -33.03 -10.24 13.91
C PHE A 409 -33.87 -9.23 13.11
N LEU A 410 -33.38 -8.83 11.94
CA LEU A 410 -34.10 -7.91 11.06
C LEU A 410 -35.33 -8.58 10.44
N THR A 411 -36.42 -7.82 10.36
CA THR A 411 -37.64 -8.24 9.66
C THR A 411 -37.68 -7.64 8.26
N GLU A 412 -38.47 -8.25 7.37
CA GLU A 412 -38.70 -7.69 6.02
C GLU A 412 -39.27 -6.27 6.09
N GLU A 413 -40.16 -6.02 7.06
CA GLU A 413 -40.76 -4.69 7.28
C GLU A 413 -39.70 -3.64 7.60
N GLN A 414 -38.76 -3.98 8.47
CA GLN A 414 -37.65 -3.08 8.79
C GLN A 414 -36.76 -2.81 7.58
N LEU A 415 -36.52 -3.82 6.74
CA LEU A 415 -35.74 -3.66 5.53
C LEU A 415 -36.43 -2.74 4.52
N MET A 416 -37.76 -2.76 4.45
CA MET A 416 -38.53 -1.88 3.55
C MET A 416 -38.52 -0.41 3.99
N THR A 417 -38.09 -0.09 5.21
CA THR A 417 -37.92 1.29 5.67
C THR A 417 -36.69 1.96 5.08
N LEU A 418 -35.78 1.20 4.46
CA LEU A 418 -34.55 1.68 3.87
C LEU A 418 -34.80 2.27 2.48
N ASP A 419 -34.00 3.26 2.09
CA ASP A 419 -34.15 3.94 0.81
C ASP A 419 -33.95 2.96 -0.36
N LYS A 420 -34.84 3.04 -1.36
CA LYS A 420 -34.82 2.23 -2.58
C LYS A 420 -34.99 0.71 -2.35
N ILE A 421 -35.34 0.29 -1.15
CA ILE A 421 -35.61 -1.11 -0.86
C ILE A 421 -37.12 -1.31 -0.76
N LYS A 422 -37.65 -2.09 -1.68
CA LYS A 422 -39.08 -2.47 -1.76
C LYS A 422 -39.25 -3.94 -1.46
N GLU A 423 -40.47 -4.44 -1.56
CA GLU A 423 -40.83 -5.80 -1.16
C GLU A 423 -39.91 -6.89 -1.73
N LYS A 424 -39.58 -6.85 -3.02
CA LYS A 424 -38.74 -7.85 -3.67
C LYS A 424 -37.30 -7.81 -3.16
N SER A 425 -36.72 -6.61 -3.09
CA SER A 425 -35.35 -6.42 -2.55
C SER A 425 -35.28 -6.82 -1.07
N ALA A 426 -36.28 -6.43 -0.28
CA ALA A 426 -36.35 -6.79 1.14
C ALA A 426 -36.41 -8.30 1.34
N ASN A 427 -37.22 -8.99 0.54
CA ASN A 427 -37.32 -10.45 0.61
C ASN A 427 -36.00 -11.11 0.19
N ASN A 428 -35.34 -10.61 -0.83
CA ASN A 428 -34.03 -11.14 -1.28
C ASN A 428 -32.97 -10.97 -0.21
N ILE A 429 -32.90 -9.81 0.43
CA ILE A 429 -31.96 -9.54 1.52
C ILE A 429 -32.26 -10.42 2.73
N TYR A 430 -33.52 -10.50 3.13
CA TYR A 430 -33.95 -11.34 4.25
C TYR A 430 -33.57 -12.80 4.02
N THR A 431 -33.86 -13.32 2.83
CA THR A 431 -33.53 -14.69 2.45
C THR A 431 -32.02 -14.93 2.46
N ALA A 432 -31.24 -13.98 1.96
CA ALA A 432 -29.77 -14.06 1.96
C ALA A 432 -29.21 -14.08 3.40
N ILE A 433 -29.75 -13.25 4.30
CA ILE A 433 -29.38 -13.24 5.72
C ILE A 433 -29.68 -14.58 6.36
N GLN A 434 -30.90 -15.10 6.20
CA GLN A 434 -31.28 -16.38 6.79
C GLN A 434 -30.45 -17.53 6.23
N GLY A 435 -30.16 -17.51 4.93
CA GLY A 435 -29.31 -18.51 4.28
C GLY A 435 -27.88 -18.53 4.84
N SER A 436 -27.35 -17.37 5.22
CA SER A 436 -26.01 -17.27 5.77
C SER A 436 -25.83 -17.96 7.11
N LYS A 437 -26.90 -18.23 7.84
CA LYS A 437 -26.86 -19.00 9.11
C LYS A 437 -26.32 -20.41 8.91
N GLU A 438 -26.42 -20.95 7.69
CA GLU A 438 -25.96 -22.30 7.37
C GLU A 438 -24.49 -22.36 6.99
N ASN A 439 -23.81 -21.23 6.87
CA ASN A 439 -22.39 -21.20 6.51
C ASN A 439 -21.53 -21.93 7.53
N SER A 440 -20.49 -22.59 7.05
CA SER A 440 -19.50 -23.24 7.91
C SER A 440 -18.71 -22.19 8.70
N VAL A 441 -18.26 -22.56 9.89
CA VAL A 441 -17.72 -21.62 10.88
C VAL A 441 -16.45 -20.86 10.43
N GLU A 442 -15.67 -21.40 9.50
CA GLU A 442 -14.49 -20.68 9.00
C GLU A 442 -14.87 -19.34 8.36
N ARG A 443 -16.03 -19.28 7.73
CA ARG A 443 -16.55 -18.06 7.16
C ARG A 443 -16.97 -17.06 8.23
N LEU A 444 -17.57 -17.55 9.32
CA LEU A 444 -17.91 -16.71 10.46
C LEU A 444 -16.66 -16.19 11.16
N ILE A 445 -15.66 -17.04 11.39
CA ILE A 445 -14.38 -16.62 12.00
C ILE A 445 -13.73 -15.52 11.20
N PHE A 446 -13.64 -15.71 9.89
CA PHE A 446 -13.13 -14.68 8.98
C PHE A 446 -13.99 -13.41 9.04
N GLY A 447 -15.33 -13.59 9.02
CA GLY A 447 -16.29 -12.48 9.06
C GLY A 447 -16.26 -11.65 10.33
N LEU A 448 -15.84 -12.22 11.45
CA LEU A 448 -15.69 -11.48 12.71
C LEU A 448 -14.54 -10.45 12.65
N GLY A 449 -13.65 -10.56 11.67
CA GLY A 449 -12.60 -9.57 11.46
C GLY A 449 -11.49 -9.59 12.50
N ILE A 450 -11.17 -10.75 13.05
CA ILE A 450 -10.08 -10.90 14.02
C ILE A 450 -8.77 -10.47 13.34
N ARG A 451 -8.03 -9.60 14.00
CA ARG A 451 -6.77 -9.08 13.45
C ARG A 451 -5.81 -10.21 13.08
N HIS A 452 -5.17 -10.11 11.94
CA HIS A 452 -4.23 -11.09 11.35
C HIS A 452 -4.85 -12.42 10.92
N VAL A 453 -6.15 -12.64 11.16
CA VAL A 453 -6.84 -13.86 10.75
C VAL A 453 -7.50 -13.66 9.39
N GLY A 454 -6.83 -14.11 8.33
CA GLY A 454 -7.38 -14.16 6.98
C GLY A 454 -8.21 -15.45 6.77
N ALA A 455 -8.71 -15.62 5.55
CA ALA A 455 -9.53 -16.80 5.22
C ALA A 455 -8.81 -18.12 5.44
N LYS A 456 -7.52 -18.19 5.12
CA LYS A 456 -6.71 -19.41 5.31
C LYS A 456 -6.52 -19.76 6.77
N ALA A 457 -6.15 -18.78 7.60
CA ALA A 457 -6.00 -18.99 9.04
C ALA A 457 -7.33 -19.37 9.69
N ALA A 458 -8.42 -18.71 9.29
CA ALA A 458 -9.76 -19.05 9.78
C ALA A 458 -10.12 -20.50 9.49
N LYS A 459 -9.81 -20.99 8.30
CA LYS A 459 -10.07 -22.38 7.92
C LYS A 459 -9.24 -23.36 8.76
N ILE A 460 -7.96 -23.08 8.96
CA ILE A 460 -7.08 -23.93 9.80
C ILE A 460 -7.62 -24.01 11.23
N LEU A 461 -8.00 -22.86 11.80
CA LEU A 461 -8.58 -22.82 13.15
C LEU A 461 -9.89 -23.62 13.25
N ALA A 462 -10.75 -23.47 12.25
CA ALA A 462 -12.02 -24.20 12.19
C ALA A 462 -11.83 -25.70 12.06
N GLU A 463 -10.92 -26.12 11.20
CA GLU A 463 -10.60 -27.56 10.99
C GLU A 463 -10.09 -28.22 12.26
N HIS A 464 -9.25 -27.52 13.02
CA HIS A 464 -8.66 -28.07 14.24
C HIS A 464 -9.63 -28.04 15.43
N PHE A 465 -10.22 -26.87 15.72
CA PHE A 465 -11.07 -26.70 16.91
C PHE A 465 -12.52 -27.17 16.72
N GLY A 466 -12.98 -27.25 15.49
CA GLY A 466 -14.30 -27.78 15.13
C GLY A 466 -15.47 -26.83 15.32
N ASP A 467 -15.44 -25.96 16.30
CA ASP A 467 -16.51 -24.99 16.57
C ASP A 467 -15.96 -23.71 17.20
N LEU A 468 -16.76 -22.65 17.15
CA LEU A 468 -16.40 -21.35 17.70
C LEU A 468 -16.24 -21.37 19.24
N PRO A 469 -17.13 -22.00 20.03
CA PRO A 469 -16.95 -22.06 21.47
C PRO A 469 -15.62 -22.72 21.89
N THR A 470 -15.23 -23.79 21.24
CA THR A 470 -13.94 -24.47 21.50
C THR A 470 -12.76 -23.56 21.16
N LEU A 471 -12.80 -22.88 20.00
CA LEU A 471 -11.77 -21.92 19.64
C LEU A 471 -11.66 -20.79 20.66
N SER A 472 -12.78 -20.28 21.17
CA SER A 472 -12.81 -19.19 22.13
C SER A 472 -12.08 -19.50 23.44
N ARG A 473 -11.98 -20.79 23.80
CA ARG A 473 -11.32 -21.27 25.01
C ARG A 473 -9.89 -21.75 24.79
N ALA A 474 -9.41 -21.72 23.55
CA ALA A 474 -8.06 -22.17 23.21
C ALA A 474 -7.00 -21.25 23.81
N THR A 475 -5.86 -21.85 24.20
CA THR A 475 -4.70 -21.10 24.66
C THR A 475 -3.81 -20.71 23.47
N ALA A 476 -2.94 -19.71 23.69
CA ALA A 476 -1.97 -19.31 22.66
C ALA A 476 -1.07 -20.50 22.26
N GLU A 477 -0.66 -21.32 23.22
CA GLU A 477 0.18 -22.51 22.98
C GLU A 477 -0.51 -23.52 22.07
N GLU A 478 -1.80 -23.79 22.31
CA GLU A 478 -2.59 -24.69 21.47
C GLU A 478 -2.70 -24.18 20.03
N ILE A 479 -2.85 -22.87 19.85
CA ILE A 479 -3.02 -22.25 18.54
C ILE A 479 -1.70 -22.21 17.78
N VAL A 480 -0.61 -21.82 18.45
CA VAL A 480 0.75 -21.78 17.84
C VAL A 480 1.21 -23.17 17.39
N ALA A 481 0.76 -24.23 18.07
CA ALA A 481 1.12 -25.58 17.71
C ALA A 481 0.59 -26.01 16.33
N LEU A 482 -0.37 -25.26 15.77
CA LEU A 482 -0.92 -25.55 14.45
C LEU A 482 0.06 -25.13 13.35
N ASP A 483 0.17 -25.97 12.33
CA ASP A 483 0.99 -25.70 11.15
C ASP A 483 0.47 -24.42 10.46
N SER A 484 1.39 -23.58 10.03
CA SER A 484 1.13 -22.30 9.34
C SER A 484 0.50 -21.21 10.23
N ILE A 485 0.39 -21.41 11.53
CA ILE A 485 -0.09 -20.40 12.49
C ILE A 485 1.08 -19.96 13.37
N GLY A 486 1.41 -18.67 13.27
CA GLY A 486 2.48 -18.05 14.07
C GLY A 486 1.96 -17.43 15.36
N GLU A 487 2.90 -16.91 16.16
CA GLU A 487 2.59 -16.23 17.42
C GLU A 487 1.69 -15.01 17.24
N THR A 488 1.86 -14.26 16.15
CA THR A 488 1.05 -13.06 15.87
C THR A 488 -0.43 -13.39 15.75
N ILE A 489 -0.76 -14.44 15.01
CA ILE A 489 -2.14 -14.90 14.85
C ILE A 489 -2.68 -15.45 16.16
N ALA A 490 -1.88 -16.28 16.86
CA ALA A 490 -2.30 -16.87 18.13
C ALA A 490 -2.62 -15.79 19.18
N ASP A 491 -1.77 -14.80 19.32
CA ASP A 491 -1.98 -13.69 20.26
C ASP A 491 -3.21 -12.86 19.89
N SER A 492 -3.44 -12.61 18.61
CA SER A 492 -4.62 -11.89 18.13
C SER A 492 -5.91 -12.63 18.46
N VAL A 493 -5.94 -13.93 18.25
CA VAL A 493 -7.11 -14.77 18.55
C VAL A 493 -7.41 -14.79 20.04
N VAL A 494 -6.40 -15.05 20.88
CA VAL A 494 -6.57 -15.09 22.33
C VAL A 494 -7.02 -13.73 22.86
N THR A 495 -6.38 -12.65 22.43
CA THR A 495 -6.75 -11.29 22.83
C THR A 495 -8.20 -10.96 22.45
N TYR A 496 -8.61 -11.34 21.26
CA TYR A 496 -9.97 -11.12 20.77
C TYR A 496 -11.00 -11.80 21.69
N PHE A 497 -10.80 -13.08 22.00
CA PHE A 497 -11.76 -13.84 22.82
C PHE A 497 -11.68 -13.56 24.32
N GLU A 498 -10.69 -12.81 24.79
CA GLU A 498 -10.64 -12.31 26.18
C GLU A 498 -11.62 -11.14 26.40
N ASN A 499 -12.09 -10.50 25.35
CA ASN A 499 -12.99 -9.37 25.44
C ASN A 499 -14.41 -9.81 25.77
N GLU A 500 -15.01 -9.24 26.83
CA GLU A 500 -16.39 -9.55 27.25
C GLU A 500 -17.43 -9.24 26.19
N GLU A 501 -17.21 -8.18 25.39
CA GLU A 501 -18.11 -7.81 24.30
C GLU A 501 -18.17 -8.90 23.22
N VAL A 502 -17.08 -9.62 23.01
CA VAL A 502 -17.02 -10.77 22.10
C VAL A 502 -17.85 -11.93 22.64
N HIS A 503 -17.81 -12.17 23.95
CA HIS A 503 -18.63 -13.21 24.58
C HIS A 503 -20.12 -12.89 24.43
N GLU A 504 -20.52 -11.65 24.58
CA GLU A 504 -21.90 -11.22 24.36
C GLU A 504 -22.30 -11.40 22.89
N LEU A 505 -21.42 -11.06 21.96
CA LEU A 505 -21.64 -11.23 20.52
C LEU A 505 -21.85 -12.72 20.17
N MET A 506 -21.05 -13.61 20.73
CA MET A 506 -21.17 -15.05 20.51
C MET A 506 -22.51 -15.58 21.04
N ALA A 507 -22.95 -15.11 22.21
CA ALA A 507 -24.25 -15.48 22.78
C ALA A 507 -25.40 -15.02 21.88
N GLU A 508 -25.32 -13.82 21.33
CA GLU A 508 -26.33 -13.29 20.39
C GLU A 508 -26.38 -14.10 19.08
N LEU A 509 -25.20 -14.48 18.53
CA LEU A 509 -25.13 -15.33 17.33
C LEU A 509 -25.73 -16.71 17.59
N GLU A 510 -25.48 -17.29 18.74
CA GLU A 510 -26.06 -18.58 19.14
C GLU A 510 -27.60 -18.48 19.28
N LYS A 511 -28.07 -17.42 19.90
CA LYS A 511 -29.50 -17.13 20.03
C LYS A 511 -30.17 -16.95 18.67
N ALA A 512 -29.48 -16.36 17.73
CA ALA A 512 -29.93 -16.18 16.34
C ALA A 512 -29.88 -17.48 15.52
N GLN A 513 -29.36 -18.56 16.09
CA GLN A 513 -29.23 -19.87 15.45
C GLN A 513 -28.24 -19.85 14.25
N VAL A 514 -27.23 -18.99 14.32
CA VAL A 514 -26.12 -19.00 13.36
C VAL A 514 -25.27 -20.24 13.63
N ASN A 515 -24.92 -20.97 12.57
CA ASN A 515 -24.08 -22.16 12.73
C ASN A 515 -22.68 -21.78 13.24
N LEU A 516 -22.25 -22.45 14.33
CA LEU A 516 -20.95 -22.22 14.97
C LEU A 516 -19.99 -23.39 14.76
N THR A 517 -20.32 -24.34 13.89
CA THR A 517 -19.61 -25.59 13.71
C THR A 517 -18.98 -25.65 12.31
N TYR A 518 -17.79 -26.23 12.23
CA TYR A 518 -17.14 -26.51 10.96
C TYR A 518 -17.87 -27.62 10.21
N LYS A 519 -18.25 -27.36 8.96
CA LYS A 519 -19.03 -28.31 8.14
C LYS A 519 -18.17 -29.11 7.15
N GLY A 520 -16.88 -28.82 7.07
CA GLY A 520 -15.93 -29.58 6.28
C GLY A 520 -15.35 -30.75 7.08
N LEU A 521 -14.31 -31.36 6.52
CA LEU A 521 -13.59 -32.43 7.21
C LEU A 521 -12.60 -31.85 8.20
N ARG A 522 -12.68 -32.30 9.44
CA ARG A 522 -11.73 -31.91 10.48
C ARG A 522 -10.37 -32.56 10.21
N THR A 523 -9.30 -31.99 10.78
CA THR A 523 -7.92 -32.48 10.61
C THR A 523 -7.81 -34.00 10.85
N GLU A 524 -8.47 -34.51 11.86
CA GLU A 524 -8.51 -35.95 12.17
C GLU A 524 -9.17 -36.76 11.05
N GLN A 525 -10.24 -36.24 10.46
CA GLN A 525 -10.98 -36.86 9.37
C GLN A 525 -10.20 -36.81 8.06
N LEU A 526 -9.47 -35.71 7.81
CA LEU A 526 -8.62 -35.59 6.62
C LEU A 526 -7.52 -36.64 6.57
N ALA A 527 -7.00 -37.05 7.72
CA ALA A 527 -5.98 -38.10 7.80
C ALA A 527 -6.50 -39.46 7.33
N GLU A 528 -7.81 -39.70 7.37
CA GLU A 528 -8.47 -40.93 6.96
C GLU A 528 -8.99 -40.90 5.53
N VAL A 529 -8.92 -39.75 4.85
CA VAL A 529 -9.44 -39.59 3.49
C VAL A 529 -8.53 -40.27 2.48
N GLU A 530 -9.11 -41.12 1.66
CA GLU A 530 -8.43 -41.73 0.49
C GLU A 530 -8.91 -41.00 -0.76
N SER A 531 -8.01 -40.27 -1.42
CA SER A 531 -8.29 -39.59 -2.68
C SER A 531 -7.02 -39.41 -3.51
N PRO A 532 -7.16 -39.22 -4.85
CA PRO A 532 -5.98 -38.93 -5.70
C PRO A 532 -5.27 -37.61 -5.33
N PHE A 533 -5.91 -36.76 -4.56
CA PHE A 533 -5.37 -35.46 -4.14
C PHE A 533 -4.68 -35.49 -2.77
N LYS A 534 -4.86 -36.55 -1.99
CA LYS A 534 -4.30 -36.66 -0.64
C LYS A 534 -2.78 -36.47 -0.67
N ASP A 535 -2.30 -35.51 0.15
CA ASP A 535 -0.89 -35.15 0.26
C ASP A 535 -0.24 -34.68 -1.06
N LYS A 536 -1.06 -34.29 -2.04
CA LYS A 536 -0.59 -33.77 -3.33
C LYS A 536 -0.68 -32.27 -3.40
N THR A 537 0.34 -31.67 -4.04
CA THR A 537 0.33 -30.25 -4.36
C THR A 537 -0.22 -30.06 -5.76
N VAL A 538 -1.31 -29.27 -5.88
CA VAL A 538 -2.05 -29.07 -7.12
C VAL A 538 -1.98 -27.61 -7.53
N VAL A 539 -1.79 -27.34 -8.81
CA VAL A 539 -1.86 -26.01 -9.40
C VAL A 539 -3.00 -25.99 -10.42
N LEU A 540 -3.88 -25.01 -10.32
CA LEU A 540 -4.96 -24.76 -11.26
C LEU A 540 -4.53 -23.67 -12.24
N THR A 541 -4.65 -23.90 -13.55
CA THR A 541 -4.31 -22.92 -14.58
C THR A 541 -5.33 -22.95 -15.71
N GLY A 542 -5.43 -21.85 -16.44
CA GLY A 542 -6.41 -21.72 -17.52
C GLY A 542 -7.83 -21.46 -16.99
N LYS A 543 -8.79 -21.48 -17.90
CA LYS A 543 -10.20 -21.22 -17.59
C LYS A 543 -10.93 -22.54 -17.34
N LEU A 544 -11.50 -22.66 -16.14
CA LEU A 544 -12.34 -23.80 -15.77
C LEU A 544 -13.81 -23.50 -16.14
N THR A 545 -14.52 -24.47 -16.69
CA THR A 545 -15.90 -24.32 -17.15
C THR A 545 -16.95 -24.93 -16.23
N GLN A 546 -16.59 -26.01 -15.50
CA GLN A 546 -17.51 -26.74 -14.61
C GLN A 546 -17.51 -26.23 -13.18
N TYR A 547 -16.39 -25.70 -12.73
CA TYR A 547 -16.22 -25.08 -11.40
C TYR A 547 -15.47 -23.77 -11.55
N THR A 548 -15.68 -22.83 -10.61
CA THR A 548 -14.77 -21.70 -10.45
C THR A 548 -13.46 -22.21 -9.84
N ARG A 549 -12.38 -21.44 -9.93
CA ARG A 549 -11.10 -21.82 -9.31
C ARG A 549 -11.25 -22.00 -7.81
N GLU A 550 -12.05 -21.14 -7.15
CA GLU A 550 -12.29 -21.20 -5.72
C GLU A 550 -13.05 -22.46 -5.32
N GLU A 551 -14.08 -22.82 -6.09
CA GLU A 551 -14.84 -24.05 -5.87
C GLU A 551 -13.96 -25.30 -6.04
N ALA A 552 -13.16 -25.34 -7.11
CA ALA A 552 -12.23 -26.44 -7.35
C ALA A 552 -11.18 -26.55 -6.26
N LYS A 553 -10.62 -25.41 -5.83
CA LYS A 553 -9.65 -25.34 -4.74
C LYS A 553 -10.22 -25.91 -3.45
N GLU A 554 -11.42 -25.49 -3.07
CA GLU A 554 -12.09 -25.96 -1.86
C GLU A 554 -12.33 -27.47 -1.90
N LYS A 555 -12.83 -27.98 -3.02
CA LYS A 555 -13.10 -29.41 -3.18
C LYS A 555 -11.82 -30.24 -3.10
N ILE A 556 -10.73 -29.79 -3.72
CA ILE A 556 -9.44 -30.48 -3.69
C ILE A 556 -8.86 -30.46 -2.28
N GLU A 557 -8.92 -29.32 -1.58
CA GLU A 557 -8.42 -29.20 -0.21
C GLU A 557 -9.22 -30.07 0.76
N ASN A 558 -10.53 -30.18 0.56
CA ASN A 558 -11.38 -31.07 1.36
C ASN A 558 -11.04 -32.55 1.17
N LEU A 559 -10.37 -32.91 0.07
CA LEU A 559 -9.90 -34.26 -0.20
C LEU A 559 -8.41 -34.47 0.16
N GLY A 560 -7.83 -33.55 0.94
CA GLY A 560 -6.47 -33.67 1.44
C GLY A 560 -5.40 -33.06 0.53
N GLY A 561 -5.77 -32.41 -0.56
CA GLY A 561 -4.83 -31.76 -1.47
C GLY A 561 -4.45 -30.35 -0.99
N LYS A 562 -3.33 -29.85 -1.50
CA LYS A 562 -2.86 -28.49 -1.27
C LYS A 562 -2.83 -27.76 -2.62
N VAL A 563 -3.55 -26.65 -2.73
CA VAL A 563 -3.58 -25.85 -3.96
C VAL A 563 -2.66 -24.66 -3.82
N THR A 564 -1.71 -24.52 -4.75
CA THR A 564 -0.74 -23.41 -4.81
C THR A 564 -0.87 -22.63 -6.12
N GLY A 565 -0.33 -21.41 -6.12
CA GLY A 565 -0.43 -20.52 -7.29
C GLY A 565 0.68 -20.68 -8.32
N SER A 566 1.76 -21.38 -8.01
CA SER A 566 2.91 -21.51 -8.91
C SER A 566 3.40 -22.96 -9.05
N VAL A 567 3.83 -23.29 -10.26
CA VAL A 567 4.38 -24.62 -10.58
C VAL A 567 5.85 -24.67 -10.17
N SER A 568 6.23 -25.74 -9.45
CA SER A 568 7.62 -26.01 -9.05
C SER A 568 7.90 -27.52 -9.15
N LYS A 569 9.12 -27.91 -8.84
CA LYS A 569 9.49 -29.35 -8.75
C LYS A 569 8.69 -30.10 -7.69
N LYS A 570 8.10 -29.37 -6.73
CA LYS A 570 7.28 -29.94 -5.65
C LYS A 570 5.80 -30.07 -6.04
N THR A 571 5.41 -29.54 -7.20
CA THR A 571 4.04 -29.67 -7.71
C THR A 571 3.82 -31.10 -8.21
N ASP A 572 2.74 -31.71 -7.75
CA ASP A 572 2.40 -33.08 -8.14
C ASP A 572 1.48 -33.15 -9.36
N ILE A 573 0.50 -32.23 -9.41
CA ILE A 573 -0.55 -32.20 -10.43
C ILE A 573 -0.76 -30.77 -10.90
N VAL A 574 -0.84 -30.56 -12.21
CA VAL A 574 -1.30 -29.30 -12.79
C VAL A 574 -2.60 -29.60 -13.54
N VAL A 575 -3.68 -28.93 -13.13
CA VAL A 575 -4.96 -29.01 -13.83
C VAL A 575 -5.02 -27.84 -14.81
N ALA A 576 -5.00 -28.15 -16.09
CA ALA A 576 -5.01 -27.17 -17.17
C ALA A 576 -6.39 -27.08 -17.81
N GLY A 577 -7.06 -25.94 -17.65
CA GLY A 577 -8.30 -25.60 -18.35
C GLY A 577 -8.01 -24.99 -19.72
N GLU A 578 -9.00 -24.30 -20.27
CA GLU A 578 -8.87 -23.59 -21.56
C GLU A 578 -7.86 -22.43 -21.44
N ASP A 579 -7.13 -22.19 -22.52
CA ASP A 579 -6.15 -21.10 -22.62
C ASP A 579 -5.08 -21.12 -21.50
N ALA A 580 -4.64 -22.32 -21.13
CA ALA A 580 -3.56 -22.49 -20.18
C ALA A 580 -2.24 -21.94 -20.76
N GLY A 581 -1.57 -21.09 -20.00
CA GLY A 581 -0.39 -20.35 -20.46
C GLY A 581 0.93 -20.94 -19.96
N SER A 582 1.81 -20.07 -19.46
CA SER A 582 3.18 -20.39 -19.03
C SER A 582 3.27 -21.46 -17.94
N LYS A 583 2.26 -21.61 -17.09
CA LYS A 583 2.23 -22.62 -16.04
C LYS A 583 2.17 -24.04 -16.62
N LEU A 584 1.41 -24.22 -17.70
CA LEU A 584 1.34 -25.49 -18.42
C LEU A 584 2.70 -25.82 -19.05
N THR A 585 3.32 -24.87 -19.74
CA THR A 585 4.63 -25.02 -20.34
C THR A 585 5.68 -25.40 -19.30
N LYS A 586 5.65 -24.74 -18.14
CA LYS A 586 6.57 -25.03 -17.04
C LYS A 586 6.34 -26.42 -16.46
N ALA A 587 5.09 -26.84 -16.32
CA ALA A 587 4.75 -28.19 -15.85
C ALA A 587 5.29 -29.26 -16.80
N GLU A 588 5.12 -29.09 -18.10
CA GLU A 588 5.65 -30.00 -19.12
C GLU A 588 7.17 -30.08 -19.06
N SER A 589 7.85 -28.91 -18.88
CA SER A 589 9.32 -28.89 -18.80
C SER A 589 9.86 -29.55 -17.53
N LEU A 590 9.10 -29.54 -16.44
CA LEU A 590 9.49 -30.15 -15.16
C LEU A 590 9.03 -31.60 -15.01
N GLY A 591 8.29 -32.14 -16.00
CA GLY A 591 7.77 -33.51 -15.95
C GLY A 591 6.64 -33.69 -14.93
N VAL A 592 5.93 -32.65 -14.57
CA VAL A 592 4.79 -32.70 -13.67
C VAL A 592 3.57 -33.27 -14.41
N SER A 593 2.78 -34.12 -13.74
CA SER A 593 1.54 -34.66 -14.29
C SER A 593 0.56 -33.53 -14.64
N VAL A 594 0.09 -33.50 -15.88
CA VAL A 594 -0.89 -32.54 -16.36
C VAL A 594 -2.23 -33.21 -16.55
N TRP A 595 -3.27 -32.66 -15.90
CA TRP A 595 -4.66 -33.13 -16.03
C TRP A 595 -5.48 -32.08 -16.78
N ASN A 596 -6.48 -32.52 -17.53
CA ASN A 596 -7.50 -31.62 -18.02
C ASN A 596 -8.59 -31.43 -16.94
N GLU A 597 -9.53 -30.52 -17.18
CA GLU A 597 -10.61 -30.24 -16.23
C GLU A 597 -11.48 -31.46 -15.96
N GLN A 598 -11.78 -32.27 -17.00
CA GLN A 598 -12.61 -33.46 -16.87
C GLN A 598 -11.98 -34.51 -15.99
N GLU A 599 -10.67 -34.70 -16.09
CA GLU A 599 -9.93 -35.62 -15.22
C GLU A 599 -10.01 -35.21 -13.75
N MET A 600 -9.94 -33.90 -13.48
CA MET A 600 -10.13 -33.34 -12.14
C MET A 600 -11.55 -33.60 -11.64
N VAL A 601 -12.56 -33.29 -12.46
CA VAL A 601 -13.99 -33.49 -12.12
C VAL A 601 -14.28 -34.95 -11.82
N ASP A 602 -13.79 -35.87 -12.65
CA ASP A 602 -13.95 -37.31 -12.46
C ASP A 602 -13.32 -37.77 -11.13
N ALA A 603 -12.14 -37.27 -10.80
CA ALA A 603 -11.48 -37.58 -9.56
C ALA A 603 -12.22 -37.02 -8.33
N LEU A 604 -12.80 -35.82 -8.44
CA LEU A 604 -13.62 -35.21 -7.39
C LEU A 604 -14.92 -35.98 -7.17
N ASP A 605 -15.56 -36.42 -8.26
CA ASP A 605 -16.81 -37.17 -8.21
C ASP A 605 -16.63 -38.60 -7.67
N ALA A 606 -15.50 -39.22 -7.97
CA ALA A 606 -15.17 -40.56 -7.46
C ALA A 606 -14.84 -40.60 -5.97
N SER A 607 -14.51 -39.43 -5.38
CA SER A 607 -14.13 -39.27 -3.98
C SER A 607 -15.33 -38.70 -3.20
N HIS A 608 -16.31 -39.54 -2.87
CA HIS A 608 -17.53 -39.11 -2.18
C HIS A 608 -17.34 -38.90 -0.69
N PHE A 609 -17.94 -37.81 -0.21
CA PHE A 609 -18.19 -37.51 1.21
C PHE A 609 -19.61 -37.07 1.45
#